data_19ce6dd5503863a2c2f5f802ba32e17a
#
_entry.id   19ce6dd5503863a2c2f5f802ba32e17a
#
_cell.length_a   1.000
_cell.length_b   1.000
_cell.length_c   1.000
_cell.angle_alpha   90.00
_cell.angle_beta   90.00
_cell.angle_gamma   90.00
#
_symmetry.space_group_name_H-M   'P 1'
#
loop_
_entity.id
_entity.type
_entity.pdbx_description
1 polymer ?
#
loop_
_entity_poly.entity_id
_entity_poly.type
_entity_poly.pdbx_seq_one_letter_code
_entity_poly.pdbx_strand_id
1 'polypeptide(L)'
;ALNLSMRALVRPLHECSVLVIGGGAIGMFAALLLRRLGARRLCVTETNERRRASIERHVGCESADPRSAPPAEASHDFVIDAVGSKATRQDAFRAIRPGGVIMHVGLQDWASEIDMRKLTLAEITLLGTYTYTTADLRATVAALDDGLFGDLAWVEQRTLAEGPQAFVDLDRGASAAAKIVLAP
;
A
#
# COMPACT_ATOMS: atom_id res chain seq x y z
N ALA A 1 8.28 2.01 6.97
CA ALA A 1 7.07 1.21 7.23
C ALA A 1 7.35 -0.30 7.20
N LEU A 2 7.97 -0.82 6.14
CA LEU A 2 8.25 -2.26 6.02
C LEU A 2 9.25 -2.75 7.05
N ASN A 3 10.31 -2.01 7.32
CA ASN A 3 11.31 -2.37 8.33
C ASN A 3 10.69 -2.51 9.73
N LEU A 4 9.77 -1.61 10.10
CA LEU A 4 9.06 -1.70 11.39
C LEU A 4 8.12 -2.91 11.43
N SER A 5 7.34 -3.12 10.37
CA SER A 5 6.37 -4.21 10.29
C SER A 5 7.02 -5.59 10.32
N MET A 6 8.12 -5.76 9.57
CA MET A 6 8.82 -7.05 9.48
C MET A 6 9.41 -7.50 10.82
N ARG A 7 9.72 -6.58 11.74
CA ARG A 7 10.16 -6.92 13.11
C ARG A 7 9.01 -7.43 13.99
N ALA A 8 7.77 -7.08 13.64
CA ALA A 8 6.58 -7.48 14.40
C ALA A 8 5.92 -8.74 13.84
N LEU A 9 6.28 -9.19 12.62
CA LEU A 9 5.73 -10.40 12.04
C LEU A 9 6.20 -11.63 12.82
N VAL A 10 5.25 -12.48 13.19
CA VAL A 10 5.51 -13.75 13.88
C VAL A 10 5.90 -14.89 12.93
N ARG A 11 5.79 -14.65 11.62
CA ARG A 11 6.13 -15.60 10.55
C ARG A 11 7.00 -14.93 9.50
N PRO A 12 7.83 -15.69 8.79
CA PRO A 12 8.56 -15.17 7.63
C PRO A 12 7.61 -14.59 6.57
N LEU A 13 7.99 -13.49 5.94
CA LEU A 13 7.15 -12.77 4.97
C LEU A 13 6.62 -13.68 3.84
N HIS A 14 7.42 -14.63 3.36
CA HIS A 14 7.04 -15.54 2.28
C HIS A 14 5.93 -16.54 2.67
N GLU A 15 5.66 -16.70 3.96
CA GLU A 15 4.56 -17.51 4.49
C GLU A 15 3.31 -16.67 4.80
N CYS A 16 3.47 -15.35 4.90
CA CYS A 16 2.39 -14.43 5.21
C CYS A 16 1.44 -14.23 4.02
N SER A 17 0.15 -14.07 4.33
CA SER A 17 -0.83 -13.46 3.45
C SER A 17 -0.82 -11.96 3.68
N VAL A 18 -0.55 -11.18 2.65
CA VAL A 18 -0.33 -9.73 2.74
C VAL A 18 -1.39 -8.99 1.95
N LEU A 19 -1.97 -7.96 2.57
CA LEU A 19 -2.89 -7.03 1.94
C LEU A 19 -2.30 -5.62 1.94
N VAL A 20 -2.31 -4.96 0.80
CA VAL A 20 -2.07 -3.52 0.69
C VAL A 20 -3.38 -2.84 0.32
N ILE A 21 -3.82 -1.91 1.14
CA ILE A 21 -5.04 -1.12 0.90
C ILE A 21 -4.64 0.21 0.28
N GLY A 22 -5.10 0.43 -0.98
CA GLY A 22 -4.80 1.59 -1.80
C GLY A 22 -3.64 1.35 -2.78
N GLY A 23 -3.91 1.60 -4.07
CA GLY A 23 -2.96 1.47 -5.18
C GLY A 23 -2.33 2.78 -5.64
N GLY A 24 -2.30 3.80 -4.78
CA GLY A 24 -1.56 5.05 -5.02
C GLY A 24 -0.05 4.84 -4.93
N ALA A 25 0.72 5.93 -4.97
CA ALA A 25 2.19 5.86 -4.97
C ALA A 25 2.75 5.03 -3.81
N ILE A 26 2.24 5.24 -2.59
CA ILE A 26 2.69 4.52 -1.40
C ILE A 26 2.37 3.01 -1.52
N GLY A 27 1.13 2.67 -1.89
CA GLY A 27 0.73 1.28 -2.04
C GLY A 27 1.47 0.56 -3.15
N MET A 28 1.69 1.21 -4.30
CA MET A 28 2.47 0.65 -5.41
C MET A 28 3.90 0.34 -4.99
N PHE A 29 4.61 1.30 -4.37
CA PHE A 29 5.97 1.07 -3.87
C PHE A 29 6.01 -0.04 -2.80
N ALA A 30 5.05 -0.04 -1.88
CA ALA A 30 4.96 -1.09 -0.85
C ALA A 30 4.77 -2.47 -1.48
N ALA A 31 3.86 -2.60 -2.45
CA ALA A 31 3.58 -3.85 -3.13
C ALA A 31 4.79 -4.36 -3.94
N LEU A 32 5.46 -3.47 -4.70
CA LEU A 32 6.69 -3.80 -5.44
C LEU A 32 7.79 -4.30 -4.49
N LEU A 33 8.02 -3.58 -3.39
CA LEU A 33 9.06 -3.94 -2.43
C LEU A 33 8.71 -5.26 -1.70
N LEU A 34 7.45 -5.47 -1.32
CA LEU A 34 6.99 -6.72 -0.71
C LEU A 34 7.22 -7.92 -1.64
N ARG A 35 6.95 -7.77 -2.93
CA ARG A 35 7.26 -8.82 -3.92
C ARG A 35 8.75 -9.16 -3.97
N ARG A 36 9.59 -8.13 -3.98
CA ARG A 36 11.05 -8.31 -3.98
C ARG A 36 11.58 -8.94 -2.69
N LEU A 37 10.94 -8.63 -1.57
CA LEU A 37 11.25 -9.24 -0.27
C LEU A 37 10.67 -10.65 -0.09
N GLY A 38 9.97 -11.18 -1.10
CA GLY A 38 9.52 -12.57 -1.12
C GLY A 38 8.07 -12.79 -0.69
N ALA A 39 7.23 -11.76 -0.60
CA ALA A 39 5.80 -11.95 -0.36
C ALA A 39 5.16 -12.73 -1.52
N ARG A 40 4.71 -13.95 -1.27
CA ARG A 40 4.12 -14.83 -2.29
C ARG A 40 2.62 -14.61 -2.45
N ARG A 41 1.91 -14.44 -1.33
CA ARG A 41 0.46 -14.19 -1.26
C ARG A 41 0.25 -12.71 -0.97
N LEU A 42 0.21 -11.90 -2.04
CA LEU A 42 0.04 -10.46 -2.00
C LEU A 42 -1.19 -10.08 -2.80
N CYS A 43 -2.09 -9.31 -2.19
CA CYS A 43 -3.24 -8.69 -2.82
C CYS A 43 -3.23 -7.18 -2.57
N VAL A 44 -3.72 -6.41 -3.53
CA VAL A 44 -3.90 -4.95 -3.38
C VAL A 44 -5.37 -4.61 -3.59
N THR A 45 -5.97 -3.84 -2.67
CA THR A 45 -7.31 -3.27 -2.92
C THR A 45 -7.19 -1.85 -3.43
N GLU A 46 -7.90 -1.55 -4.53
CA GLU A 46 -7.90 -0.23 -5.17
C GLU A 46 -9.25 0.01 -5.87
N THR A 47 -9.83 1.17 -5.69
CA THR A 47 -11.12 1.53 -6.28
C THR A 47 -11.04 1.88 -7.76
N ASN A 48 -9.90 2.38 -8.23
CA ASN A 48 -9.68 2.77 -9.61
C ASN A 48 -9.27 1.56 -10.46
N GLU A 49 -10.11 1.20 -11.44
CA GLU A 49 -9.89 0.06 -12.33
C GLU A 49 -8.57 0.16 -13.11
N ARG A 50 -8.23 1.35 -13.61
CA ARG A 50 -6.99 1.58 -14.36
C ARG A 50 -5.75 1.35 -13.49
N ARG A 51 -5.81 1.75 -12.21
CA ARG A 51 -4.73 1.48 -11.24
C ARG A 51 -4.65 0.00 -10.89
N ARG A 52 -5.78 -0.70 -10.76
CA ARG A 52 -5.77 -2.17 -10.58
C ARG A 52 -5.05 -2.86 -11.71
N ALA A 53 -5.39 -2.55 -12.97
CA ALA A 53 -4.70 -3.10 -14.14
C ALA A 53 -3.18 -2.77 -14.14
N SER A 54 -2.79 -1.58 -13.69
CA SER A 54 -1.38 -1.21 -13.53
C SER A 54 -0.69 -2.03 -12.45
N ILE A 55 -1.34 -2.27 -11.31
CA ILE A 55 -0.81 -3.09 -10.21
C ILE A 55 -0.59 -4.53 -10.70
N GLU A 56 -1.57 -5.13 -11.36
CA GLU A 56 -1.45 -6.49 -11.89
C GLU A 56 -0.30 -6.62 -12.88
N ARG A 57 -0.13 -5.63 -13.75
CA ARG A 57 0.95 -5.60 -14.75
C ARG A 57 2.33 -5.46 -14.12
N HIS A 58 2.51 -4.52 -13.19
CA HIS A 58 3.84 -4.12 -12.71
C HIS A 58 4.26 -4.84 -11.42
N VAL A 59 3.31 -5.20 -10.56
CA VAL A 59 3.58 -5.94 -9.33
C VAL A 59 3.44 -7.45 -9.52
N GLY A 60 2.59 -7.87 -10.45
CA GLY A 60 2.27 -9.28 -10.67
C GLY A 60 1.53 -9.91 -9.49
N CYS A 61 0.60 -9.18 -8.89
CA CYS A 61 -0.26 -9.67 -7.82
C CYS A 61 -1.73 -9.45 -8.15
N GLU A 62 -2.61 -10.12 -7.45
CA GLU A 62 -4.05 -9.90 -7.54
C GLU A 62 -4.42 -8.49 -7.07
N SER A 63 -5.41 -7.88 -7.72
CA SER A 63 -6.03 -6.65 -7.25
C SER A 63 -7.54 -6.77 -7.22
N ALA A 64 -8.19 -6.07 -6.28
CA ALA A 64 -9.63 -6.11 -6.10
C ALA A 64 -10.21 -4.72 -5.83
N ASP A 65 -11.45 -4.50 -6.29
CA ASP A 65 -12.23 -3.34 -5.88
C ASP A 65 -12.91 -3.65 -4.54
N PRO A 66 -12.54 -2.97 -3.44
CA PRO A 66 -13.09 -3.29 -2.13
C PRO A 66 -14.60 -3.00 -2.01
N ARG A 67 -15.18 -2.24 -2.94
CA ARG A 67 -16.62 -1.95 -2.98
C ARG A 67 -17.44 -3.15 -3.45
N SER A 68 -16.90 -3.97 -4.34
CA SER A 68 -17.54 -5.17 -4.88
C SER A 68 -16.97 -6.46 -4.29
N ALA A 69 -15.69 -6.47 -3.92
CA ALA A 69 -14.97 -7.59 -3.36
C ALA A 69 -14.16 -7.14 -2.13
N PRO A 70 -14.83 -6.86 -0.99
CA PRO A 70 -14.14 -6.45 0.22
C PRO A 70 -13.23 -7.57 0.74
N PRO A 71 -12.11 -7.23 1.39
CA PRO A 71 -11.22 -8.23 1.98
C PRO A 71 -11.98 -9.15 2.93
N ALA A 72 -11.73 -10.47 2.81
CA ALA A 72 -12.38 -11.44 3.68
C ALA A 72 -11.93 -11.25 5.15
N GLU A 73 -12.80 -11.62 6.09
CA GLU A 73 -12.49 -11.51 7.52
C GLU A 73 -11.34 -12.45 7.90
N ALA A 74 -10.44 -11.98 8.76
CA ALA A 74 -9.31 -12.74 9.32
C ALA A 74 -8.52 -13.53 8.26
N SER A 75 -8.25 -12.91 7.11
CA SER A 75 -7.65 -13.57 5.93
C SER A 75 -6.17 -13.24 5.71
N HIS A 76 -5.65 -12.21 6.38
CA HIS A 76 -4.29 -11.72 6.15
C HIS A 76 -3.47 -11.64 7.44
N ASP A 77 -2.20 -11.99 7.34
CA ASP A 77 -1.24 -11.93 8.46
C ASP A 77 -0.61 -10.54 8.57
N PHE A 78 -0.54 -9.81 7.45
CA PHE A 78 0.03 -8.46 7.38
C PHE A 78 -0.84 -7.56 6.49
N VAL A 79 -1.23 -6.40 6.99
CA VAL A 79 -2.02 -5.39 6.27
C VAL A 79 -1.29 -4.06 6.30
N ILE A 80 -1.18 -3.41 5.13
CA ILE A 80 -0.69 -2.02 5.00
C ILE A 80 -1.87 -1.15 4.58
N ASP A 81 -2.27 -0.19 5.40
CA ASP A 81 -3.23 0.84 5.02
C ASP A 81 -2.50 2.06 4.48
N ALA A 82 -2.43 2.18 3.14
CA ALA A 82 -1.80 3.29 2.43
C ALA A 82 -2.77 4.43 2.10
N VAL A 83 -4.03 4.36 2.55
CA VAL A 83 -5.08 5.37 2.35
C VAL A 83 -5.38 6.12 3.64
N GLY A 84 -5.69 5.40 4.71
CA GLY A 84 -5.95 5.99 6.03
C GLY A 84 -7.29 6.67 6.14
N SER A 85 -8.33 6.16 5.47
CA SER A 85 -9.72 6.57 5.67
C SER A 85 -10.41 5.75 6.75
N LYS A 86 -11.57 6.21 7.22
CA LYS A 86 -12.42 5.43 8.13
C LYS A 86 -12.72 4.04 7.56
N ALA A 87 -13.10 3.97 6.29
CA ALA A 87 -13.43 2.72 5.62
C ALA A 87 -12.23 1.77 5.52
N THR A 88 -11.06 2.28 5.14
CA THR A 88 -9.86 1.45 4.99
C THR A 88 -9.30 0.96 6.33
N ARG A 89 -9.43 1.74 7.39
CA ARG A 89 -9.11 1.29 8.76
C ARG A 89 -10.02 0.15 9.19
N GLN A 90 -11.33 0.24 8.89
CA GLN A 90 -12.29 -0.84 9.17
C GLN A 90 -11.97 -2.09 8.35
N ASP A 91 -11.63 -1.95 7.07
CA ASP A 91 -11.21 -3.05 6.21
C ASP A 91 -9.93 -3.72 6.72
N ALA A 92 -8.94 -2.93 7.16
CA ALA A 92 -7.71 -3.45 7.76
C ALA A 92 -8.00 -4.29 9.02
N PHE A 93 -8.83 -3.75 9.92
CA PHE A 93 -9.22 -4.48 11.14
C PHE A 93 -10.09 -5.71 10.84
N ARG A 94 -10.92 -5.69 9.79
CA ARG A 94 -11.68 -6.88 9.36
C ARG A 94 -10.75 -7.95 8.81
N ALA A 95 -9.82 -7.56 7.92
CA ALA A 95 -8.97 -8.48 7.17
C ALA A 95 -7.87 -9.13 8.01
N ILE A 96 -7.42 -8.48 9.08
CA ILE A 96 -6.30 -8.98 9.87
C ILE A 96 -6.66 -10.21 10.69
N ARG A 97 -5.77 -11.20 10.70
CA ARG A 97 -5.83 -12.39 11.56
C ARG A 97 -5.41 -12.08 12.99
N PRO A 98 -5.82 -12.90 13.96
CA PRO A 98 -5.21 -12.88 15.29
C PRO A 98 -3.69 -13.01 15.22
N GLY A 99 -2.98 -12.22 16.02
CA GLY A 99 -1.52 -12.12 16.01
C GLY A 99 -0.93 -11.40 14.80
N GLY A 100 -1.77 -10.81 13.93
CA GLY A 100 -1.31 -10.13 12.72
C GLY A 100 -0.84 -8.70 12.95
N VAL A 101 -0.23 -8.12 11.91
CA VAL A 101 0.33 -6.78 11.93
C VAL A 101 -0.42 -5.86 10.98
N ILE A 102 -0.87 -4.71 11.48
CA ILE A 102 -1.41 -3.60 10.67
C ILE A 102 -0.39 -2.46 10.69
N MET A 103 0.09 -2.05 9.52
CA MET A 103 0.88 -0.85 9.31
C MET A 103 -0.01 0.24 8.73
N HIS A 104 -0.26 1.29 9.49
CA HIS A 104 -1.02 2.46 9.09
C HIS A 104 -0.09 3.55 8.59
N VAL A 105 -0.22 3.93 7.30
CA VAL A 105 0.62 4.92 6.62
C VAL A 105 -0.20 6.09 6.10
N GLY A 106 -1.40 5.80 5.55
CA GLY A 106 -2.25 6.80 4.93
C GLY A 106 -2.89 7.74 5.94
N LEU A 107 -3.16 8.98 5.54
CA LEU A 107 -3.64 10.06 6.40
C LEU A 107 -4.86 10.78 5.78
N GLN A 108 -5.73 10.06 5.05
CA GLN A 108 -6.87 10.69 4.38
C GLN A 108 -7.86 11.29 5.38
N ASP A 109 -8.25 10.53 6.40
CA ASP A 109 -9.16 11.02 7.42
C ASP A 109 -8.42 11.32 8.72
N TRP A 110 -8.76 12.47 9.34
CA TRP A 110 -8.15 12.92 10.58
C TRP A 110 -8.33 11.94 11.73
N ALA A 111 -9.53 11.44 11.92
CA ALA A 111 -9.87 10.51 12.99
C ALA A 111 -10.95 9.52 12.58
N SER A 112 -10.94 8.35 13.19
CA SER A 112 -12.00 7.35 13.09
C SER A 112 -11.99 6.43 14.31
N GLU A 113 -13.10 5.74 14.53
CA GLU A 113 -13.19 4.70 15.53
C GLU A 113 -12.33 3.49 15.15
N ILE A 114 -11.67 2.91 16.15
CA ILE A 114 -10.93 1.65 16.06
C ILE A 114 -11.49 0.70 17.10
N ASP A 115 -11.74 -0.55 16.73
CA ASP A 115 -12.15 -1.60 17.66
C ASP A 115 -10.98 -2.01 18.57
N MET A 116 -10.83 -1.29 19.67
CA MET A 116 -9.80 -1.55 20.68
C MET A 116 -9.98 -2.89 21.38
N ARG A 117 -11.25 -3.39 21.48
CA ARG A 117 -11.53 -4.71 22.03
C ARG A 117 -10.97 -5.80 21.11
N LYS A 118 -11.22 -5.72 19.79
CA LYS A 118 -10.66 -6.65 18.80
C LYS A 118 -9.14 -6.58 18.80
N LEU A 119 -8.55 -5.39 18.83
CA LEU A 119 -7.11 -5.19 18.90
C LEU A 119 -6.49 -6.00 20.05
N THR A 120 -7.09 -5.91 21.23
CA THR A 120 -6.60 -6.59 22.45
C THR A 120 -6.87 -8.10 22.40
N LEU A 121 -8.12 -8.53 22.10
CA LEU A 121 -8.49 -9.93 22.15
C LEU A 121 -7.85 -10.79 21.05
N ALA A 122 -7.54 -10.16 19.91
CA ALA A 122 -6.88 -10.83 18.79
C ALA A 122 -5.36 -10.57 18.76
N GLU A 123 -4.79 -9.93 19.79
CA GLU A 123 -3.34 -9.66 19.88
C GLU A 123 -2.77 -8.99 18.63
N ILE A 124 -3.53 -8.03 18.06
CA ILE A 124 -3.14 -7.33 16.83
C ILE A 124 -2.04 -6.31 17.14
N THR A 125 -0.97 -6.31 16.36
CA THR A 125 0.03 -5.26 16.39
C THR A 125 -0.37 -4.15 15.43
N LEU A 126 -0.70 -2.95 15.95
CA LEU A 126 -0.97 -1.76 15.15
C LEU A 126 0.23 -0.81 15.20
N LEU A 127 0.81 -0.53 14.05
CA LEU A 127 1.96 0.34 13.89
C LEU A 127 1.61 1.55 13.03
N GLY A 128 2.07 2.73 13.42
CA GLY A 128 2.06 3.92 12.58
C GLY A 128 3.47 4.25 12.10
N THR A 129 3.58 4.84 10.92
CA THR A 129 4.84 5.40 10.42
C THR A 129 4.60 6.77 9.80
N TYR A 130 5.57 7.65 9.96
CA TYR A 130 5.55 8.98 9.37
C TYR A 130 6.90 9.30 8.73
N THR A 131 6.87 9.70 7.47
CA THR A 131 8.07 10.07 6.70
C THR A 131 9.13 8.96 6.65
N TYR A 132 10.40 9.33 6.72
CA TYR A 132 11.56 8.44 6.59
C TYR A 132 12.77 9.04 7.30
N THR A 133 13.70 8.21 7.68
CA THR A 133 15.03 8.63 8.14
C THR A 133 15.95 8.89 6.94
N THR A 134 17.08 9.58 7.19
CA THR A 134 18.11 9.73 6.15
C THR A 134 18.64 8.37 5.66
N ALA A 135 18.67 7.37 6.53
CA ALA A 135 19.08 6.02 6.15
C ALA A 135 18.05 5.37 5.20
N ASP A 136 16.75 5.52 5.48
CA ASP A 136 15.69 5.03 4.61
C ASP A 136 15.72 5.71 3.24
N LEU A 137 15.95 7.03 3.20
CA LEU A 137 16.08 7.77 1.95
C LEU A 137 17.23 7.24 1.09
N ARG A 138 18.42 7.08 1.70
CA ARG A 138 19.59 6.54 0.99
C ARG A 138 19.35 5.12 0.48
N ALA A 139 18.76 4.26 1.30
CA ALA A 139 18.41 2.90 0.91
C ALA A 139 17.39 2.88 -0.25
N THR A 140 16.41 3.80 -0.24
CA THR A 140 15.42 3.91 -1.31
C THR A 140 16.05 4.39 -2.63
N VAL A 141 16.96 5.38 -2.57
CA VAL A 141 17.70 5.85 -3.75
C VAL A 141 18.55 4.73 -4.34
N ALA A 142 19.30 3.99 -3.51
CA ALA A 142 20.06 2.83 -3.96
C ALA A 142 19.15 1.76 -4.59
N ALA A 143 18.01 1.47 -3.97
CA ALA A 143 17.04 0.50 -4.50
C ALA A 143 16.42 0.93 -5.85
N LEU A 144 16.24 2.24 -6.08
CA LEU A 144 15.83 2.78 -7.38
C LEU A 144 16.93 2.61 -8.42
N ASP A 145 18.18 2.93 -8.09
CA ASP A 145 19.34 2.81 -8.96
C ASP A 145 19.61 1.35 -9.36
N ASP A 146 19.47 0.43 -8.41
CA ASP A 146 19.57 -1.02 -8.60
C ASP A 146 18.39 -1.63 -9.40
N GLY A 147 17.40 -0.83 -9.82
CA GLY A 147 16.21 -1.29 -10.54
C GLY A 147 15.28 -2.17 -9.72
N LEU A 148 15.30 -2.07 -8.38
CA LEU A 148 14.49 -2.90 -7.49
C LEU A 148 12.99 -2.73 -7.74
N PHE A 149 12.55 -1.55 -8.21
CA PHE A 149 11.17 -1.20 -8.48
C PHE A 149 10.76 -1.38 -9.96
N GLY A 150 11.59 -2.08 -10.75
CA GLY A 150 11.36 -2.30 -12.19
C GLY A 150 11.70 -1.07 -13.03
N ASP A 151 11.08 -1.00 -14.21
CA ASP A 151 11.32 0.06 -15.21
C ASP A 151 10.60 1.39 -14.90
N LEU A 152 9.88 1.46 -13.78
CA LEU A 152 9.04 2.61 -13.38
C LEU A 152 7.97 3.00 -14.42
N ALA A 153 7.59 2.12 -15.34
CA ALA A 153 6.57 2.42 -16.35
C ALA A 153 5.16 2.67 -15.78
N TRP A 154 4.98 2.48 -14.48
CA TRP A 154 3.80 2.87 -13.71
C TRP A 154 3.82 4.35 -13.26
N VAL A 155 4.92 5.06 -13.51
CA VAL A 155 5.07 6.51 -13.29
C VAL A 155 4.83 7.22 -14.61
N GLU A 156 3.97 8.21 -14.62
CA GLU A 156 3.71 9.08 -15.76
C GLU A 156 4.58 10.33 -15.67
N GLN A 157 5.16 10.75 -16.81
CA GLN A 157 5.88 12.02 -16.89
C GLN A 157 5.07 13.00 -17.72
N ARG A 158 4.99 14.26 -17.26
CA ARG A 158 4.37 15.37 -17.96
C ARG A 158 5.25 16.62 -17.87
N THR A 159 5.02 17.56 -18.74
CA THR A 159 5.67 18.88 -18.66
C THR A 159 5.11 19.70 -17.48
N LEU A 160 5.85 20.70 -17.01
CA LEU A 160 5.36 21.63 -15.98
C LEU A 160 4.07 22.34 -16.41
N ALA A 161 3.93 22.65 -17.70
CA ALA A 161 2.73 23.30 -18.22
C ALA A 161 1.47 22.46 -18.08
N GLU A 162 1.60 21.12 -18.08
CA GLU A 162 0.50 20.16 -17.89
C GLU A 162 0.15 19.93 -16.41
N GLY A 163 0.89 20.55 -15.49
CA GLY A 163 0.68 20.37 -14.04
C GLY A 163 -0.77 20.55 -13.59
N PRO A 164 -1.47 21.65 -13.95
CA PRO A 164 -2.87 21.82 -13.58
C PRO A 164 -3.77 20.67 -14.06
N GLN A 165 -3.57 20.21 -15.29
CA GLN A 165 -4.34 19.07 -15.83
C GLN A 165 -3.97 17.76 -15.13
N ALA A 166 -2.71 17.56 -14.75
CA ALA A 166 -2.28 16.38 -14.00
C ALA A 166 -3.03 16.24 -12.67
N PHE A 167 -3.23 17.36 -11.94
CA PHE A 167 -4.03 17.36 -10.71
C PHE A 167 -5.48 16.98 -10.97
N VAL A 168 -6.11 17.54 -12.01
CA VAL A 168 -7.50 17.21 -12.38
C VAL A 168 -7.64 15.73 -12.74
N ASP A 169 -6.70 15.19 -13.50
CA ASP A 169 -6.73 13.78 -13.92
C ASP A 169 -6.55 12.82 -12.74
N LEU A 170 -5.68 13.16 -11.78
CA LEU A 170 -5.50 12.36 -10.56
C LEU A 170 -6.76 12.42 -9.68
N ASP A 171 -7.35 13.60 -9.49
CA ASP A 171 -8.57 13.79 -8.69
C ASP A 171 -9.75 13.02 -9.27
N ARG A 172 -9.91 13.04 -10.59
CA ARG A 172 -10.98 12.32 -11.30
C ARG A 172 -10.68 10.83 -11.51
N GLY A 173 -9.52 10.35 -11.12
CA GLY A 173 -9.11 8.97 -11.38
C GLY A 173 -8.94 8.65 -12.88
N ALA A 174 -8.69 9.65 -13.72
CA ALA A 174 -8.54 9.51 -15.16
C ALA A 174 -7.20 8.89 -15.58
N SER A 175 -6.17 8.96 -14.71
CA SER A 175 -4.86 8.35 -14.94
C SER A 175 -4.74 6.98 -14.29
N ALA A 176 -4.09 6.04 -14.97
CA ALA A 176 -3.65 4.77 -14.43
C ALA A 176 -2.40 4.90 -13.55
N ALA A 177 -1.68 6.01 -13.68
CA ALA A 177 -0.42 6.24 -12.97
C ALA A 177 -0.66 6.38 -11.47
N ALA A 178 0.12 5.69 -10.69
CA ALA A 178 0.14 5.87 -9.24
C ALA A 178 0.87 7.16 -8.84
N LYS A 179 1.72 7.70 -9.73
CA LYS A 179 2.49 8.93 -9.55
C LYS A 179 2.68 9.63 -10.89
N ILE A 180 2.46 10.95 -10.92
CA ILE A 180 2.85 11.81 -12.05
C ILE A 180 4.05 12.65 -11.62
N VAL A 181 5.09 12.67 -12.44
CA VAL A 181 6.28 13.52 -12.26
C VAL A 181 6.24 14.61 -13.31
N LEU A 182 6.38 15.86 -12.87
CA LEU A 182 6.44 17.01 -13.77
C LEU A 182 7.91 17.32 -14.07
N ALA A 183 8.26 17.29 -15.35
CA ALA A 183 9.59 17.67 -15.85
C ALA A 183 9.57 19.09 -16.42
N PRO A 184 10.69 19.84 -16.33
CA PRO A 184 10.86 21.15 -16.97
C PRO A 184 10.67 21.12 -18.48
#